data_4083b5a6243f01d6627ec5e73991d7ce
#
_entry.id   4083b5a6243f01d6627ec5e73991d7ce
#
_cell.length_a   1.000
_cell.length_b   1.000
_cell.length_c   1.000
_cell.angle_alpha   90.00
_cell.angle_beta   90.00
_cell.angle_gamma   90.00
#
_symmetry.space_group_name_H-M   'P 1'
#
loop_
_entity.id
_entity.type
_entity.pdbx_description
1 polymer ?
#
loop_
_entity_poly.entity_id
_entity_poly.type
_entity_poly.pdbx_seq_one_letter_code
_entity_poly.pdbx_strand_id
1 'polypeptide(L)'
;MADLDWVLALKNKFSDTVEEISSGCLVLPGEDIFRAINFLKREYEFDYLMNLTAIDYKDKLAVVYNLYSFRLKGKLGLKVFLLLDNPAIESLTEIYPAANWQEREAFDLMGIKFIGHPDLRRILLPDDYIGRPLRKDYIKEGFIPMPVV
;
A
#
# COMPACT_ATOMS: atom_id res chain seq x y z
N MET A 1 -18.98 -12.55 -12.23
CA MET A 1 -18.27 -13.49 -13.12
C MET A 1 -16.99 -12.90 -13.66
N ALA A 2 -17.03 -11.66 -14.13
CA ALA A 2 -15.80 -10.97 -14.54
C ALA A 2 -14.76 -10.89 -13.42
N ASP A 3 -15.21 -10.71 -12.19
CA ASP A 3 -14.32 -10.59 -11.00
C ASP A 3 -13.42 -11.82 -10.82
N LEU A 4 -13.87 -12.98 -11.24
CA LEU A 4 -13.12 -14.21 -11.06
C LEU A 4 -11.97 -14.33 -12.06
N ASP A 5 -12.14 -13.76 -13.26
CA ASP A 5 -11.14 -13.89 -14.32
C ASP A 5 -9.82 -13.22 -13.99
N TRP A 6 -9.85 -11.98 -13.49
CA TRP A 6 -8.61 -11.29 -13.17
C TRP A 6 -7.96 -11.82 -11.89
N VAL A 7 -8.74 -12.30 -10.93
CA VAL A 7 -8.21 -12.93 -9.72
C VAL A 7 -7.48 -14.22 -10.10
N LEU A 8 -8.08 -15.06 -10.94
CA LEU A 8 -7.44 -16.29 -11.40
C LEU A 8 -6.20 -16.00 -12.23
N ALA A 9 -6.27 -15.03 -13.14
CA ALA A 9 -5.14 -14.64 -13.95
C ALA A 9 -3.97 -14.13 -13.10
N LEU A 10 -4.28 -13.34 -12.07
CA LEU A 10 -3.28 -12.83 -11.14
C LEU A 10 -2.63 -13.98 -10.36
N LYS A 11 -3.43 -14.89 -9.82
CA LYS A 11 -2.92 -16.04 -9.07
C LYS A 11 -2.06 -16.96 -9.94
N ASN A 12 -2.44 -17.13 -11.19
CA ASN A 12 -1.68 -17.96 -12.13
C ASN A 12 -0.33 -17.33 -12.51
N LYS A 13 -0.33 -16.01 -12.68
CA LYS A 13 0.90 -15.29 -13.06
C LYS A 13 1.82 -15.04 -11.87
N PHE A 14 1.25 -14.81 -10.70
CA PHE A 14 1.97 -14.56 -9.44
C PHE A 14 1.56 -15.62 -8.43
N SER A 15 2.25 -16.74 -8.44
CA SER A 15 1.87 -17.95 -7.71
C SER A 15 1.86 -17.80 -6.18
N ASP A 16 2.57 -16.79 -5.66
CA ASP A 16 2.62 -16.52 -4.22
C ASP A 16 1.47 -15.61 -3.74
N THR A 17 0.51 -15.33 -4.62
CA THR A 17 -0.67 -14.54 -4.26
C THR A 17 -1.62 -15.37 -3.39
N VAL A 18 -2.00 -14.81 -2.25
CA VAL A 18 -2.89 -15.46 -1.27
C VAL A 18 -4.08 -14.54 -1.00
N GLU A 19 -5.27 -15.13 -0.96
CA GLU A 19 -6.47 -14.39 -0.60
C GLU A 19 -6.60 -14.31 0.92
N GLU A 20 -6.68 -13.09 1.46
CA GLU A 20 -6.90 -12.89 2.90
C GLU A 20 -8.40 -12.74 3.15
N ILE A 21 -8.99 -13.75 3.80
CA ILE A 21 -10.45 -13.82 4.01
C ILE A 21 -10.95 -12.65 4.86
N SER A 22 -10.20 -12.26 5.88
CA SER A 22 -10.62 -11.22 6.83
C SER A 22 -10.75 -9.83 6.20
N SER A 23 -9.92 -9.52 5.21
CA SER A 23 -9.91 -8.18 4.57
C SER A 23 -10.49 -8.19 3.15
N GLY A 24 -10.65 -9.37 2.54
CA GLY A 24 -11.05 -9.47 1.14
C GLY A 24 -9.97 -9.05 0.14
N CYS A 25 -8.75 -8.82 0.61
CA CYS A 25 -7.63 -8.44 -0.25
C CYS A 25 -6.86 -9.65 -0.75
N LEU A 26 -6.21 -9.50 -1.89
CA LEU A 26 -5.19 -10.45 -2.33
C LEU A 26 -3.85 -9.99 -1.79
N VAL A 27 -3.14 -10.88 -1.11
CA VAL A 27 -1.84 -10.61 -0.51
C VAL A 27 -0.75 -11.09 -1.45
N LEU A 28 0.19 -10.20 -1.80
CA LEU A 28 1.32 -10.51 -2.66
C LEU A 28 2.62 -10.16 -1.96
N PRO A 29 3.74 -10.81 -2.35
CA PRO A 29 5.06 -10.35 -1.94
C PRO A 29 5.33 -8.93 -2.48
N GLY A 30 6.07 -8.12 -1.71
CA GLY A 30 6.39 -6.75 -2.10
C GLY A 30 7.14 -6.65 -3.43
N GLU A 31 7.95 -7.66 -3.74
CA GLU A 31 8.71 -7.72 -5.00
C GLU A 31 7.82 -7.90 -6.24
N ASP A 32 6.59 -8.37 -6.06
CA ASP A 32 5.66 -8.64 -7.16
C ASP A 32 4.63 -7.53 -7.37
N ILE A 33 4.47 -6.61 -6.41
CA ILE A 33 3.34 -5.67 -6.43
C ILE A 33 3.34 -4.75 -7.66
N PHE A 34 4.49 -4.20 -8.04
CA PHE A 34 4.56 -3.31 -9.20
C PHE A 34 4.16 -4.05 -10.48
N ARG A 35 4.72 -5.24 -10.69
CA ARG A 35 4.41 -6.05 -11.87
C ARG A 35 2.96 -6.51 -11.89
N ALA A 36 2.43 -6.87 -10.73
CA ALA A 36 1.04 -7.31 -10.61
C ALA A 36 0.06 -6.18 -10.95
N ILE A 37 0.28 -5.00 -10.41
CA ILE A 37 -0.57 -3.85 -10.68
C ILE A 37 -0.45 -3.38 -12.13
N ASN A 38 0.76 -3.38 -12.67
CA ASN A 38 0.98 -3.06 -14.08
C ASN A 38 0.26 -4.05 -15.00
N PHE A 39 0.31 -5.33 -14.67
CA PHE A 39 -0.42 -6.38 -15.39
C PHE A 39 -1.93 -6.14 -15.36
N LEU A 40 -2.49 -5.85 -14.18
CA LEU A 40 -3.91 -5.58 -14.02
C LEU A 40 -4.35 -4.34 -14.81
N LYS A 41 -3.54 -3.31 -14.83
CA LYS A 41 -3.84 -2.11 -15.60
C LYS A 41 -3.84 -2.37 -17.09
N ARG A 42 -2.83 -3.08 -17.60
CA ARG A 42 -2.68 -3.33 -19.03
C ARG A 42 -3.68 -4.34 -19.57
N GLU A 43 -3.93 -5.41 -18.86
CA GLU A 43 -4.77 -6.52 -19.36
C GLU A 43 -6.25 -6.37 -18.98
N TYR A 44 -6.54 -5.72 -17.84
CA TYR A 44 -7.90 -5.63 -17.32
C TYR A 44 -8.37 -4.19 -17.10
N GLU A 45 -7.59 -3.22 -17.54
CA GLU A 45 -7.94 -1.80 -17.45
C GLU A 45 -8.30 -1.33 -16.04
N PHE A 46 -7.54 -1.78 -15.03
CA PHE A 46 -7.60 -1.18 -13.70
C PHE A 46 -6.88 0.17 -13.74
N ASP A 47 -7.55 1.17 -14.28
CA ASP A 47 -6.99 2.49 -14.58
C ASP A 47 -7.05 3.45 -13.41
N TYR A 48 -7.79 3.10 -12.37
CA TYR A 48 -8.03 4.00 -11.25
C TYR A 48 -7.51 3.42 -9.94
N LEU A 49 -6.58 4.14 -9.32
CA LEU A 49 -6.15 3.86 -7.95
C LEU A 49 -7.10 4.61 -7.01
N MET A 50 -8.01 3.90 -6.37
CA MET A 50 -9.00 4.50 -5.47
C MET A 50 -8.32 5.08 -4.23
N ASN A 51 -7.44 4.29 -3.61
CA ASN A 51 -6.61 4.75 -2.52
C ASN A 51 -5.42 3.80 -2.31
N LEU A 52 -4.43 4.32 -1.61
CA LEU A 52 -3.26 3.60 -1.12
C LEU A 52 -3.14 3.96 0.36
N THR A 53 -3.15 2.96 1.23
CA THR A 53 -3.18 3.16 2.68
C THR A 53 -2.18 2.25 3.36
N ALA A 54 -1.54 2.75 4.41
CA ALA A 54 -0.66 1.96 5.25
C ALA A 54 -1.37 1.55 6.54
N ILE A 55 -1.10 0.34 7.01
CA ILE A 55 -1.67 -0.20 8.24
C ILE A 55 -0.53 -0.74 9.11
N ASP A 56 -0.59 -0.45 10.40
CA ASP A 56 0.35 -0.97 11.38
C ASP A 56 -0.31 -2.10 12.19
N TYR A 57 0.22 -3.33 12.04
CA TYR A 57 -0.26 -4.51 12.78
C TYR A 57 0.57 -4.81 14.03
N LYS A 58 1.42 -3.88 14.49
CA LYS A 58 2.37 -4.00 15.62
C LYS A 58 3.62 -4.82 15.29
N ASP A 59 3.46 -6.02 14.74
CA ASP A 59 4.58 -6.90 14.38
C ASP A 59 5.06 -6.69 12.95
N LYS A 60 4.25 -6.03 12.13
CA LYS A 60 4.54 -5.74 10.72
C LYS A 60 3.70 -4.58 10.24
N LEU A 61 4.09 -4.00 9.12
CA LEU A 61 3.30 -3.00 8.42
C LEU A 61 2.67 -3.62 7.19
N ALA A 62 1.62 -2.99 6.67
CA ALA A 62 1.04 -3.38 5.39
C ALA A 62 0.71 -2.14 4.57
N VAL A 63 0.79 -2.28 3.25
CA VAL A 63 0.27 -1.29 2.31
C VAL A 63 -0.88 -1.93 1.56
N VAL A 64 -2.02 -1.26 1.55
CA VAL A 64 -3.23 -1.71 0.87
C VAL A 64 -3.50 -0.82 -0.31
N TYR A 65 -3.71 -1.44 -1.46
CA TYR A 65 -4.00 -0.76 -2.72
C TYR A 65 -5.41 -1.13 -3.15
N ASN A 66 -6.29 -0.16 -3.28
CA ASN A 66 -7.64 -0.38 -3.81
C ASN A 66 -7.71 0.16 -5.23
N LEU A 67 -7.91 -0.75 -6.18
CA LEU A 67 -7.96 -0.46 -7.61
C LEU A 67 -9.39 -0.59 -8.12
N TYR A 68 -9.72 0.17 -9.16
CA TYR A 68 -11.01 0.10 -9.81
C TYR A 68 -10.88 0.09 -11.33
N SER A 69 -11.69 -0.74 -11.99
CA SER A 69 -11.81 -0.76 -13.44
C SER A 69 -13.19 -0.26 -13.82
N PHE A 70 -13.26 0.86 -14.54
CA PHE A 70 -14.53 1.40 -15.01
C PHE A 70 -15.12 0.53 -16.14
N ARG A 71 -14.27 -0.08 -16.95
CA ARG A 71 -14.71 -0.98 -18.01
C ARG A 71 -15.38 -2.23 -17.44
N LEU A 72 -14.76 -2.84 -16.47
CA LEU A 72 -15.26 -4.09 -15.85
C LEU A 72 -16.23 -3.84 -14.69
N LYS A 73 -16.36 -2.58 -14.26
CA LYS A 73 -17.17 -2.17 -13.10
C LYS A 73 -16.87 -2.98 -11.86
N GLY A 74 -15.58 -3.22 -11.63
CA GLY A 74 -15.12 -4.02 -10.50
C GLY A 74 -13.99 -3.35 -9.75
N LYS A 75 -13.88 -3.66 -8.46
CA LYS A 75 -12.77 -3.20 -7.63
C LYS A 75 -11.99 -4.38 -7.09
N LEU A 76 -10.73 -4.14 -6.79
CA LEU A 76 -9.82 -5.15 -6.28
C LEU A 76 -8.91 -4.53 -5.22
N GLY A 77 -8.82 -5.18 -4.07
CA GLY A 77 -7.87 -4.82 -3.02
C GLY A 77 -6.65 -5.71 -3.07
N LEU A 78 -5.48 -5.09 -3.06
CA LEU A 78 -4.20 -5.79 -2.96
C LEU A 78 -3.51 -5.35 -1.67
N LYS A 79 -2.79 -6.27 -1.03
CA LYS A 79 -2.08 -6.00 0.22
C LYS A 79 -0.67 -6.56 0.14
N VAL A 80 0.28 -5.81 0.66
CA VAL A 80 1.66 -6.24 0.83
C VAL A 80 2.05 -6.04 2.29
N PHE A 81 2.64 -7.07 2.90
CA PHE A 81 3.20 -6.96 4.25
C PHE A 81 4.65 -6.53 4.17
N LEU A 82 5.07 -5.64 5.07
CA LEU A 82 6.42 -5.13 5.15
C LEU A 82 6.96 -5.32 6.57
N LEU A 83 8.27 -5.46 6.69
CA LEU A 83 8.94 -5.52 7.98
C LEU A 83 8.87 -4.17 8.67
N LEU A 84 8.77 -4.17 10.00
CA LEU A 84 8.81 -2.93 10.79
C LEU A 84 10.13 -2.20 10.64
N ASP A 85 11.22 -2.96 10.55
CA ASP A 85 12.55 -2.41 10.40
C ASP A 85 12.82 -2.11 8.93
N ASN A 86 13.00 -0.83 8.62
CA ASN A 86 13.32 -0.35 7.29
C ASN A 86 12.30 -0.78 6.21
N PRO A 87 11.00 -0.49 6.41
CA PRO A 87 9.98 -0.89 5.44
C PRO A 87 10.14 -0.15 4.12
N ALA A 88 10.14 -0.89 3.03
CA ALA A 88 10.31 -0.34 1.69
C ALA A 88 9.50 -1.12 0.67
N ILE A 89 8.97 -0.41 -0.33
CA ILE A 89 8.20 -0.99 -1.42
C ILE A 89 8.35 -0.11 -2.66
N GLU A 90 8.19 -0.70 -3.83
CA GLU A 90 8.32 0.03 -5.09
C GLU A 90 7.19 1.02 -5.29
N SER A 91 7.52 2.25 -5.72
CA SER A 91 6.55 3.30 -6.00
C SER A 91 5.67 2.94 -7.20
N LEU A 92 4.39 3.34 -7.14
CA LEU A 92 3.45 3.18 -8.24
C LEU A 92 3.24 4.47 -9.05
N THR A 93 4.06 5.49 -8.83
CA THR A 93 3.87 6.78 -9.51
C THR A 93 3.99 6.69 -11.03
N GLU A 94 4.75 5.74 -11.56
CA GLU A 94 4.84 5.50 -12.99
C GLU A 94 3.55 4.90 -13.57
N ILE A 95 2.81 4.16 -12.76
CA ILE A 95 1.55 3.54 -13.18
C ILE A 95 0.37 4.48 -12.92
N TYR A 96 0.33 5.07 -11.73
CA TYR A 96 -0.73 5.98 -11.31
C TYR A 96 -0.12 7.26 -10.74
N PRO A 97 -0.17 8.38 -11.46
CA PRO A 97 0.34 9.65 -10.92
C PRO A 97 -0.30 10.05 -9.59
N ALA A 98 -1.56 9.69 -9.37
CA ALA A 98 -2.26 9.97 -8.11
C ALA A 98 -1.61 9.29 -6.89
N ALA A 99 -0.81 8.25 -7.08
CA ALA A 99 -0.09 7.60 -6.00
C ALA A 99 0.92 8.52 -5.31
N ASN A 100 1.41 9.55 -5.99
CA ASN A 100 2.43 10.45 -5.47
C ASN A 100 2.09 10.96 -4.07
N TRP A 101 0.92 11.57 -3.90
CA TRP A 101 0.50 12.17 -2.62
C TRP A 101 0.25 11.12 -1.55
N GLN A 102 -0.37 10.01 -1.91
CA GLN A 102 -0.71 8.94 -0.98
C GLN A 102 0.54 8.21 -0.50
N GLU A 103 1.53 8.02 -1.35
CA GLU A 103 2.81 7.44 -0.97
C GLU A 103 3.59 8.38 -0.04
N ARG A 104 3.57 9.68 -0.30
CA ARG A 104 4.20 10.66 0.59
C ARG A 104 3.54 10.68 1.96
N GLU A 105 2.21 10.56 2.02
CA GLU A 105 1.49 10.47 3.30
C GLU A 105 1.92 9.23 4.09
N ALA A 106 1.98 8.06 3.45
CA ALA A 106 2.43 6.84 4.11
C ALA A 106 3.89 6.93 4.55
N PHE A 107 4.74 7.54 3.74
CA PHE A 107 6.13 7.82 4.12
C PHE A 107 6.20 8.76 5.32
N ASP A 108 5.43 9.85 5.28
CA ASP A 108 5.46 10.89 6.32
C ASP A 108 5.02 10.34 7.69
N LEU A 109 3.90 9.62 7.71
CA LEU A 109 3.25 9.22 8.95
C LEU A 109 3.69 7.83 9.45
N MET A 110 4.14 6.96 8.57
CA MET A 110 4.49 5.56 8.90
C MET A 110 5.95 5.19 8.61
N GLY A 111 6.66 6.03 7.86
CA GLY A 111 8.07 5.77 7.56
C GLY A 111 8.34 4.76 6.46
N ILE A 112 7.35 4.43 5.64
CA ILE A 112 7.51 3.50 4.53
C ILE A 112 8.21 4.21 3.37
N LYS A 113 9.31 3.62 2.87
CA LYS A 113 10.04 4.15 1.71
C LYS A 113 9.43 3.60 0.42
N PHE A 114 9.11 4.49 -0.50
CA PHE A 114 8.60 4.13 -1.82
C PHE A 114 9.73 4.28 -2.84
N ILE A 115 10.32 3.17 -3.23
CA ILE A 115 11.49 3.13 -4.11
C ILE A 115 11.10 3.62 -5.50
N GLY A 116 11.88 4.58 -6.03
CA GLY A 116 11.60 5.16 -7.34
C GLY A 116 10.61 6.32 -7.34
N HIS A 117 10.13 6.74 -6.16
CA HIS A 117 9.28 7.92 -6.07
C HIS A 117 10.04 9.17 -6.50
N PRO A 118 9.43 10.05 -7.32
CA PRO A 118 10.13 11.21 -7.88
C PRO A 118 10.47 12.28 -6.85
N ASP A 119 9.74 12.35 -5.74
CA ASP A 119 9.93 13.40 -4.73
C ASP A 119 9.39 12.94 -3.37
N LEU A 120 10.07 11.95 -2.77
CA LEU A 120 9.65 11.36 -1.50
C LEU A 120 10.08 12.22 -0.32
N ARG A 121 9.20 13.10 0.12
CA ARG A 121 9.40 13.97 1.28
C ARG A 121 8.11 14.10 2.05
N ARG A 122 8.20 14.63 3.27
CA ARG A 122 7.01 14.82 4.11
C ARG A 122 6.00 15.74 3.44
N ILE A 123 4.73 15.54 3.74
CA ILE A 123 3.62 16.32 3.18
C ILE A 123 2.74 16.96 4.25
N LEU A 124 2.40 16.22 5.30
CA LEU A 124 1.52 16.71 6.36
C LEU A 124 2.28 17.29 7.54
N LEU A 125 3.49 16.81 7.80
CA LEU A 125 4.32 17.25 8.91
C LEU A 125 5.51 18.08 8.41
N PRO A 126 6.08 18.96 9.25
CA PRO A 126 7.29 19.69 8.89
C PRO A 126 8.47 18.76 8.60
N ASP A 127 9.39 19.18 7.75
CA ASP A 127 10.56 18.38 7.38
C ASP A 127 11.43 18.02 8.58
N ASP A 128 11.46 18.87 9.59
CA ASP A 128 12.24 18.67 10.82
C ASP A 128 11.49 17.89 11.91
N TYR A 129 10.26 17.45 11.64
CA TYR A 129 9.50 16.66 12.60
C TYR A 129 10.17 15.31 12.84
N ILE A 130 10.35 14.95 14.11
CA ILE A 130 11.00 13.70 14.50
C ILE A 130 9.94 12.62 14.75
N GLY A 131 10.08 11.50 14.04
CA GLY A 131 9.24 10.33 14.23
C GLY A 131 8.13 10.17 13.21
N ARG A 132 7.41 9.06 13.36
CA ARG A 132 6.33 8.63 12.46
C ARG A 132 5.08 8.41 13.31
N PRO A 133 4.22 9.45 13.45
CA PRO A 133 3.20 9.48 14.50
C PRO A 133 2.07 8.48 14.36
N LEU A 134 1.84 7.88 13.19
CA LEU A 134 0.81 6.85 13.03
C LEU A 134 1.31 5.43 13.31
N ARG A 135 2.60 5.27 13.56
CA ARG A 135 3.13 3.96 13.97
C ARG A 135 2.76 3.69 15.42
N LYS A 136 2.44 2.42 15.72
CA LYS A 136 2.09 1.99 17.09
C LYS A 136 3.28 2.00 18.04
N ASP A 137 4.49 1.97 17.50
CA ASP A 137 5.74 2.09 18.27
C ASP A 137 6.21 3.53 18.43
N TYR A 138 5.42 4.52 17.99
CA TYR A 138 5.78 5.94 18.08
C TYR A 138 5.73 6.42 19.53
N ILE A 139 6.84 7.03 19.96
CA ILE A 139 6.94 7.66 21.26
C ILE A 139 7.47 9.08 21.04
N LYS A 140 6.66 10.07 21.44
CA LYS A 140 7.09 11.47 21.43
C LYS A 140 7.61 11.85 22.80
N GLU A 141 8.77 12.51 22.87
CA GLU A 141 9.31 13.03 24.12
C GLU A 141 8.31 13.98 24.78
N GLY A 142 8.02 13.76 26.06
CA GLY A 142 7.03 14.52 26.81
C GLY A 142 5.57 14.09 26.56
N PHE A 143 5.35 13.11 25.69
CA PHE A 143 4.02 12.58 25.44
C PHE A 143 3.61 11.61 26.55
N ILE A 144 2.45 11.85 27.14
CA ILE A 144 1.87 10.95 28.12
C ILE A 144 0.74 10.19 27.43
N PRO A 145 0.90 8.88 27.17
CA PRO A 145 -0.16 8.12 26.52
C PRO A 145 -1.40 8.08 27.41
N MET A 146 -2.57 8.16 26.77
CA MET A 146 -3.81 8.03 27.51
C MET A 146 -3.89 6.63 28.13
N PRO A 147 -4.33 6.53 29.41
CA PRO A 147 -4.50 5.21 30.01
C PRO A 147 -5.51 4.40 29.24
N VAL A 148 -5.19 3.13 29.03
CA VAL A 148 -6.11 2.18 28.40
C VAL A 148 -7.21 1.89 29.41
N VAL A 149 -8.42 2.23 29.06
CA VAL A 149 -9.60 1.99 29.91
C VAL A 149 -10.21 0.65 29.55
#